data_554910f4ace3317ce7919fbb1cbb4fcf
#
_entry.id   554910f4ace3317ce7919fbb1cbb4fcf
#
_cell.length_a   1.000
_cell.length_b   1.000
_cell.length_c   1.000
_cell.angle_alpha   90.00
_cell.angle_beta   90.00
_cell.angle_gamma   90.00
#
_symmetry.space_group_name_H-M   'P 1'
#
loop_
_entity.id
_entity.type
_entity.pdbx_description
1 polymer ?
#
loop_
_entity_poly.entity_id
_entity_poly.type
_entity_poly.pdbx_seq_one_letter_code
_entity_poly.pdbx_strand_id
1 'polypeptide(L)'
;MTIRNHARSLKNNFDLMMFKLLNSGKERFECPICGYIGPFMDVAPSTGIRKHAKCPNCKALERHRLQFLVVKKVLSDIRTTDMKILHFAPEPFFREYFKKRFGQYESADLSMKGVDHNVDLQQLPFDSGSYDFIFASHVLEHIPDDEKAISEIRRVLKPNGIAILPVPIVAERTIEYPEPNPHEAYHVRAPGIDYFDKYERHFSRVERFGSDSFPKKYQLFIFENRSQYPTKECALRPAMPGEKHIDIVPVCYA
;
A
#
# COMPACT_ATOMS: atom_id res chain seq x y z
N MET A 1 -3.33 30.62 -9.02
CA MET A 1 -2.12 29.77 -8.79
C MET A 1 -1.05 30.69 -8.25
N THR A 2 -0.67 30.58 -6.97
CA THR A 2 0.17 31.56 -6.26
C THR A 2 1.66 31.43 -6.65
N ILE A 3 2.41 32.55 -6.63
CA ILE A 3 3.87 32.66 -6.92
C ILE A 3 4.67 31.59 -6.12
N ARG A 4 4.26 31.28 -4.90
CA ARG A 4 4.86 30.19 -4.07
C ARG A 4 4.75 28.80 -4.72
N ASN A 5 3.68 28.49 -5.42
CA ASN A 5 3.50 27.19 -6.10
C ASN A 5 4.39 27.09 -7.34
N HIS A 6 4.61 28.20 -8.05
CA HIS A 6 5.53 28.25 -9.21
C HIS A 6 6.98 28.04 -8.80
N ALA A 7 7.43 28.74 -7.75
CA ALA A 7 8.80 28.60 -7.23
C ALA A 7 9.08 27.17 -6.71
N ARG A 8 8.09 26.56 -6.04
CA ARG A 8 8.19 25.17 -5.56
C ARG A 8 8.23 24.16 -6.72
N SER A 9 7.47 24.41 -7.78
CA SER A 9 7.48 23.56 -8.99
C SER A 9 8.82 23.63 -9.73
N LEU A 10 9.38 24.84 -9.92
CA LEU A 10 10.69 25.06 -10.55
C LEU A 10 11.83 24.38 -9.77
N LYS A 11 11.82 24.51 -8.44
CA LYS A 11 12.79 23.84 -7.57
C LYS A 11 12.69 22.32 -7.70
N ASN A 12 11.49 21.77 -7.65
CA ASN A 12 11.28 20.31 -7.81
C ASN A 12 11.76 19.79 -9.17
N ASN A 13 11.55 20.54 -10.25
CA ASN A 13 12.01 20.17 -11.58
C ASN A 13 13.54 20.21 -11.68
N PHE A 14 14.17 21.22 -11.09
CA PHE A 14 15.63 21.34 -11.04
C PHE A 14 16.25 20.19 -10.23
N ASP A 15 15.73 19.93 -9.02
CA ASP A 15 16.17 18.82 -8.15
C ASP A 15 16.04 17.47 -8.86
N LEU A 16 14.97 17.27 -9.62
CA LEU A 16 14.73 16.07 -10.38
C LEU A 16 15.70 15.90 -11.56
N MET A 17 16.00 17.01 -12.25
CA MET A 17 17.00 17.04 -13.32
C MET A 17 18.39 16.72 -12.79
N MET A 18 18.80 17.36 -11.70
CA MET A 18 20.09 17.11 -11.04
C MET A 18 20.20 15.66 -10.56
N PHE A 19 19.14 15.13 -9.95
CA PHE A 19 19.09 13.72 -9.55
C PHE A 19 19.32 12.79 -10.73
N LYS A 20 18.67 13.02 -11.88
CA LYS A 20 18.86 12.23 -13.11
C LYS A 20 20.30 12.27 -13.61
N LEU A 21 20.90 13.46 -13.64
CA LEU A 21 22.29 13.66 -14.10
C LEU A 21 23.29 12.92 -13.19
N LEU A 22 23.18 13.12 -11.88
CA LEU A 22 24.06 12.48 -10.89
C LEU A 22 23.92 10.94 -10.82
N ASN A 23 22.81 10.40 -11.31
CA ASN A 23 22.52 8.97 -11.31
C ASN A 23 22.37 8.40 -12.75
N SER A 24 22.95 9.04 -13.76
CA SER A 24 22.77 8.67 -15.17
C SER A 24 23.24 7.25 -15.52
N GLY A 25 24.23 6.71 -14.79
CA GLY A 25 24.72 5.34 -14.94
C GLY A 25 23.92 4.25 -14.19
N LYS A 26 22.92 4.62 -13.42
CA LYS A 26 22.09 3.66 -12.67
C LYS A 26 20.96 3.09 -13.53
N GLU A 27 20.47 1.91 -13.15
CA GLU A 27 19.31 1.28 -13.76
C GLU A 27 18.09 2.21 -13.77
N ARG A 28 17.35 2.19 -14.88
CA ARG A 28 16.21 3.08 -15.14
C ARG A 28 14.90 2.33 -15.02
N PHE A 29 13.95 2.94 -14.36
CA PHE A 29 12.61 2.41 -14.12
C PHE A 29 11.54 3.40 -14.58
N GLU A 30 10.32 2.92 -14.71
CA GLU A 30 9.13 3.71 -15.03
C GLU A 30 8.17 3.73 -13.83
N CYS A 31 7.75 4.91 -13.42
CA CYS A 31 6.73 5.03 -12.38
C CYS A 31 5.32 5.03 -13.00
N PRO A 32 4.49 4.02 -12.78
CA PRO A 32 3.15 3.94 -13.39
C PRO A 32 2.18 5.00 -12.86
N ILE A 33 2.50 5.62 -11.71
CA ILE A 33 1.66 6.64 -11.06
C ILE A 33 1.84 8.01 -11.70
N CYS A 34 3.09 8.42 -11.98
CA CYS A 34 3.38 9.78 -12.45
C CYS A 34 4.12 9.85 -13.79
N GLY A 35 4.38 8.71 -14.45
CA GLY A 35 5.08 8.65 -15.75
C GLY A 35 6.58 8.98 -15.70
N TYR A 36 7.19 9.13 -14.51
CA TYR A 36 8.63 9.37 -14.41
C TYR A 36 9.42 8.18 -14.98
N ILE A 37 10.41 8.48 -15.81
CA ILE A 37 11.37 7.47 -16.35
C ILE A 37 12.78 7.87 -15.92
N GLY A 38 13.48 6.97 -15.23
CA GLY A 38 14.84 7.19 -14.73
C GLY A 38 15.16 6.34 -13.50
N PRO A 39 16.32 6.56 -12.85
CA PRO A 39 16.69 5.84 -11.65
C PRO A 39 15.74 6.18 -10.50
N PHE A 40 15.49 5.19 -9.62
CA PHE A 40 14.76 5.41 -8.37
C PHE A 40 15.72 5.62 -7.21
N MET A 41 15.23 6.25 -6.15
CA MET A 41 15.98 6.55 -4.94
C MET A 41 15.97 5.35 -4.00
N ASP A 42 17.08 5.13 -3.33
CA ASP A 42 17.12 4.27 -2.15
C ASP A 42 16.44 4.98 -0.97
N VAL A 43 15.93 4.22 -0.01
CA VAL A 43 15.40 4.71 1.27
C VAL A 43 16.05 3.94 2.41
N ALA A 44 16.21 4.60 3.55
CA ALA A 44 16.81 4.00 4.75
C ALA A 44 15.84 4.14 5.94
N PRO A 45 14.78 3.33 6.01
CA PRO A 45 13.98 3.21 7.22
C PRO A 45 14.78 2.56 8.35
N SER A 46 14.24 2.57 9.57
CA SER A 46 14.85 1.92 10.73
C SER A 46 15.12 0.42 10.50
N THR A 47 14.40 -0.20 9.59
CA THR A 47 14.50 -1.63 9.24
C THR A 47 15.59 -1.96 8.21
N GLY A 48 16.35 -0.99 7.72
CA GLY A 48 17.44 -1.21 6.77
C GLY A 48 17.30 -0.46 5.45
N ILE A 49 18.34 -0.56 4.62
CA ILE A 49 18.36 0.12 3.31
C ILE A 49 17.53 -0.66 2.30
N ARG A 50 16.59 0.02 1.65
CA ARG A 50 15.79 -0.49 0.52
C ARG A 50 16.24 0.19 -0.76
N LYS A 51 16.83 -0.60 -1.67
CA LYS A 51 17.38 -0.11 -2.94
C LYS A 51 16.27 0.11 -3.98
N HIS A 52 16.41 1.15 -4.80
CA HIS A 52 15.50 1.49 -5.90
C HIS A 52 14.02 1.61 -5.46
N ALA A 53 13.78 2.00 -4.23
CA ALA A 53 12.47 1.95 -3.61
C ALA A 53 11.55 3.11 -4.04
N LYS A 54 12.07 4.35 -4.07
CA LYS A 54 11.25 5.56 -4.11
C LYS A 54 11.36 6.31 -5.43
N CYS A 55 10.23 6.57 -6.07
CA CYS A 55 10.17 7.46 -7.22
C CYS A 55 10.62 8.89 -6.83
N PRO A 56 11.62 9.49 -7.50
CA PRO A 56 12.10 10.83 -7.13
C PRO A 56 11.07 11.93 -7.43
N ASN A 57 10.12 11.68 -8.34
CA ASN A 57 9.07 12.64 -8.69
C ASN A 57 7.88 12.60 -7.71
N CYS A 58 7.08 11.55 -7.71
CA CYS A 58 5.86 11.46 -6.88
C CYS A 58 6.08 10.86 -5.50
N LYS A 59 7.29 10.42 -5.17
CA LYS A 59 7.68 9.80 -3.89
C LYS A 59 7.04 8.44 -3.61
N ALA A 60 6.31 7.85 -4.57
CA ALA A 60 5.74 6.53 -4.43
C ALA A 60 6.82 5.45 -4.24
N LEU A 61 6.57 4.54 -3.33
CA LEU A 61 7.40 3.36 -3.06
C LEU A 61 6.98 2.19 -3.97
N GLU A 62 7.74 1.09 -3.95
CA GLU A 62 7.47 -0.14 -4.71
C GLU A 62 6.07 -0.68 -4.43
N ARG A 63 5.64 -0.74 -3.16
CA ARG A 63 4.30 -1.18 -2.78
C ARG A 63 3.20 -0.32 -3.42
N HIS A 64 3.37 0.99 -3.44
CA HIS A 64 2.38 1.90 -4.04
C HIS A 64 2.27 1.72 -5.55
N ARG A 65 3.40 1.45 -6.24
CA ARG A 65 3.41 1.17 -7.69
C ARG A 65 2.71 -0.14 -8.01
N LEU A 66 2.97 -1.20 -7.21
CA LEU A 66 2.30 -2.49 -7.36
C LEU A 66 0.79 -2.35 -7.13
N GLN A 67 0.37 -1.76 -6.02
CA GLN A 67 -1.03 -1.51 -5.70
C GLN A 67 -1.73 -0.70 -6.79
N PHE A 68 -1.08 0.33 -7.32
CA PHE A 68 -1.64 1.15 -8.40
C PHE A 68 -1.87 0.35 -9.69
N LEU A 69 -0.93 -0.52 -10.06
CA LEU A 69 -1.08 -1.40 -11.21
C LEU A 69 -2.20 -2.41 -11.02
N VAL A 70 -2.33 -2.99 -9.82
CA VAL A 70 -3.42 -3.91 -9.47
C VAL A 70 -4.76 -3.18 -9.53
N VAL A 71 -4.88 -2.00 -8.91
CA VAL A 71 -6.10 -1.19 -8.97
C VAL A 71 -6.48 -0.87 -10.42
N LYS A 72 -5.51 -0.46 -11.25
CA LYS A 72 -5.77 -0.19 -12.69
C LYS A 72 -6.26 -1.44 -13.41
N LYS A 73 -5.65 -2.61 -13.15
CA LYS A 73 -6.04 -3.88 -13.75
C LYS A 73 -7.45 -4.28 -13.33
N VAL A 74 -7.76 -4.23 -12.04
CA VAL A 74 -9.08 -4.59 -11.49
C VAL A 74 -10.18 -3.68 -12.02
N LEU A 75 -9.89 -2.39 -12.16
CA LEU A 75 -10.88 -1.39 -12.60
C LEU A 75 -10.88 -1.16 -14.12
N SER A 76 -10.13 -1.94 -14.93
CA SER A 76 -10.01 -1.70 -16.39
C SER A 76 -11.34 -1.73 -17.11
N ASP A 77 -12.17 -2.70 -16.76
CA ASP A 77 -13.44 -2.98 -17.44
C ASP A 77 -14.66 -2.66 -16.56
N ILE A 78 -14.43 -1.99 -15.43
CA ILE A 78 -15.48 -1.62 -14.48
C ILE A 78 -15.86 -0.14 -14.65
N ARG A 79 -17.13 0.13 -14.88
CA ARG A 79 -17.67 1.48 -14.82
C ARG A 79 -17.86 1.90 -13.37
N THR A 80 -17.00 2.78 -12.88
CA THR A 80 -16.96 3.20 -11.47
C THR A 80 -17.68 4.51 -11.18
N THR A 81 -18.26 5.17 -12.22
CA THR A 81 -18.93 6.46 -12.08
C THR A 81 -20.20 6.43 -11.21
N ASP A 82 -20.78 5.24 -11.03
CA ASP A 82 -21.99 5.04 -10.22
C ASP A 82 -21.67 4.26 -8.93
N MET A 83 -20.38 4.03 -8.66
CA MET A 83 -19.89 3.25 -7.53
C MET A 83 -19.43 4.14 -6.38
N LYS A 84 -19.59 3.62 -5.15
CA LYS A 84 -19.14 4.23 -3.92
C LYS A 84 -17.89 3.49 -3.39
N ILE A 85 -16.81 4.24 -3.13
CA ILE A 85 -15.59 3.72 -2.52
C ILE A 85 -15.41 4.24 -1.09
N LEU A 86 -14.91 3.36 -0.19
CA LEU A 86 -14.35 3.72 1.11
C LEU A 86 -12.83 3.48 1.08
N HIS A 87 -12.06 4.54 1.33
CA HIS A 87 -10.60 4.52 1.29
C HIS A 87 -10.02 4.77 2.68
N PHE A 88 -9.46 3.73 3.30
CA PHE A 88 -8.80 3.82 4.61
C PHE A 88 -7.36 4.33 4.48
N ALA A 89 -6.90 5.10 5.49
CA ALA A 89 -5.54 5.66 5.58
C ALA A 89 -5.08 6.30 4.24
N PRO A 90 -5.82 7.28 3.69
CA PRO A 90 -5.75 7.65 2.28
C PRO A 90 -4.44 8.37 1.91
N GLU A 91 -3.59 7.70 1.12
CA GLU A 91 -2.41 8.33 0.53
C GLU A 91 -2.79 9.32 -0.58
N PRO A 92 -2.06 10.46 -0.70
CA PRO A 92 -2.47 11.55 -1.60
C PRO A 92 -2.68 11.15 -3.06
N PHE A 93 -1.81 10.31 -3.65
CA PHE A 93 -1.91 9.90 -5.05
C PHE A 93 -3.08 8.93 -5.31
N PHE A 94 -3.42 8.05 -4.37
CA PHE A 94 -4.61 7.20 -4.46
C PHE A 94 -5.90 8.01 -4.25
N ARG A 95 -5.90 8.94 -3.27
CA ARG A 95 -7.01 9.86 -3.05
C ARG A 95 -7.35 10.62 -4.33
N GLU A 96 -6.37 11.22 -4.99
CA GLU A 96 -6.58 11.94 -6.26
C GLU A 96 -7.05 11.03 -7.40
N TYR A 97 -6.52 9.81 -7.47
CA TYR A 97 -6.93 8.85 -8.48
C TYR A 97 -8.39 8.39 -8.28
N PHE A 98 -8.75 8.01 -7.04
CA PHE A 98 -10.09 7.50 -6.74
C PHE A 98 -11.16 8.58 -6.83
N LYS A 99 -10.90 9.82 -6.39
CA LYS A 99 -11.81 10.95 -6.54
C LYS A 99 -12.17 11.26 -8.00
N LYS A 100 -11.26 11.01 -8.93
CA LYS A 100 -11.50 11.19 -10.36
C LYS A 100 -12.21 10.01 -11.01
N ARG A 101 -12.16 8.85 -10.38
CA ARG A 101 -12.60 7.59 -10.97
C ARG A 101 -13.97 7.15 -10.46
N PHE A 102 -14.25 7.31 -9.18
CA PHE A 102 -15.50 6.89 -8.54
C PHE A 102 -16.50 8.02 -8.48
N GLY A 103 -17.81 7.68 -8.61
CA GLY A 103 -18.89 8.66 -8.47
C GLY A 103 -19.04 9.19 -7.06
N GLN A 104 -18.77 8.33 -6.06
CA GLN A 104 -18.77 8.70 -4.65
C GLN A 104 -17.47 8.21 -3.99
N TYR A 105 -16.73 9.14 -3.42
CA TYR A 105 -15.48 8.86 -2.70
C TYR A 105 -15.61 9.29 -1.25
N GLU A 106 -15.38 8.36 -0.34
CA GLU A 106 -15.26 8.62 1.09
C GLU A 106 -13.93 8.09 1.62
N SER A 107 -13.35 8.81 2.55
CA SER A 107 -12.10 8.45 3.22
C SER A 107 -12.31 8.22 4.70
N ALA A 108 -11.60 7.24 5.27
CA ALA A 108 -11.71 6.87 6.67
C ALA A 108 -10.33 6.60 7.29
N ASP A 109 -10.22 6.88 8.58
CA ASP A 109 -9.06 6.56 9.40
C ASP A 109 -9.44 6.69 10.88
N LEU A 110 -8.71 6.02 11.77
CA LEU A 110 -8.97 6.12 13.20
C LEU A 110 -8.69 7.54 13.74
N SER A 111 -7.60 8.18 13.32
CA SER A 111 -7.07 9.41 13.92
C SER A 111 -6.61 10.48 12.93
N MET A 112 -6.49 10.15 11.64
CA MET A 112 -6.02 11.08 10.61
C MET A 112 -6.98 12.27 10.48
N LYS A 113 -6.42 13.48 10.50
CA LYS A 113 -7.21 14.69 10.23
C LYS A 113 -7.49 14.87 8.74
N GLY A 114 -8.68 15.37 8.42
CA GLY A 114 -9.07 15.68 7.04
C GLY A 114 -9.50 14.47 6.22
N VAL A 115 -9.91 13.41 6.88
CA VAL A 115 -10.72 12.32 6.32
C VAL A 115 -12.20 12.61 6.54
N ASP A 116 -13.07 11.93 5.79
CA ASP A 116 -14.52 12.12 5.89
C ASP A 116 -15.08 11.43 7.16
N HIS A 117 -14.45 10.31 7.59
CA HIS A 117 -14.89 9.52 8.74
C HIS A 117 -13.70 9.18 9.64
N ASN A 118 -13.76 9.56 10.93
CA ASN A 118 -12.86 9.00 11.95
C ASN A 118 -13.56 7.83 12.63
N VAL A 119 -13.12 6.59 12.29
CA VAL A 119 -13.80 5.35 12.70
C VAL A 119 -12.80 4.25 13.01
N ASP A 120 -13.17 3.36 13.93
CA ASP A 120 -12.46 2.12 14.17
C ASP A 120 -12.90 1.06 13.14
N LEU A 121 -11.94 0.49 12.42
CA LEU A 121 -12.21 -0.56 11.43
C LEU A 121 -12.78 -1.84 12.05
N GLN A 122 -12.59 -2.05 13.35
CA GLN A 122 -13.17 -3.18 14.07
C GLN A 122 -14.67 -3.00 14.38
N GLN A 123 -15.21 -1.79 14.19
CA GLN A 123 -16.62 -1.48 14.40
C GLN A 123 -17.06 -0.31 13.53
N LEU A 124 -17.39 -0.61 12.27
CA LEU A 124 -17.76 0.41 11.31
C LEU A 124 -19.22 0.87 11.52
N PRO A 125 -19.46 2.19 11.61
CA PRO A 125 -20.81 2.75 11.80
C PRO A 125 -21.61 2.84 10.49
N PHE A 126 -21.33 1.95 9.52
CA PHE A 126 -22.00 1.92 8.24
C PHE A 126 -22.93 0.73 8.13
N ASP A 127 -24.01 0.86 7.38
CA ASP A 127 -24.92 -0.23 7.10
C ASP A 127 -24.24 -1.32 6.25
N SER A 128 -24.71 -2.55 6.38
CA SER A 128 -24.26 -3.66 5.54
C SER A 128 -24.54 -3.36 4.05
N GLY A 129 -23.59 -3.68 3.17
CA GLY A 129 -23.74 -3.48 1.74
C GLY A 129 -23.74 -2.00 1.28
N SER A 130 -23.03 -1.12 1.99
CA SER A 130 -22.97 0.32 1.71
C SER A 130 -21.98 0.70 0.60
N TYR A 131 -20.95 -0.10 0.37
CA TYR A 131 -19.83 0.25 -0.51
C TYR A 131 -19.63 -0.77 -1.63
N ASP A 132 -19.31 -0.27 -2.83
CA ASP A 132 -18.96 -1.08 -3.98
C ASP A 132 -17.48 -1.48 -3.98
N PHE A 133 -16.63 -0.61 -3.40
CA PHE A 133 -15.18 -0.81 -3.38
C PHE A 133 -14.59 -0.34 -2.05
N ILE A 134 -13.67 -1.12 -1.50
CA ILE A 134 -12.89 -0.75 -0.30
C ILE A 134 -11.40 -0.87 -0.60
N PHE A 135 -10.64 0.15 -0.21
CA PHE A 135 -9.19 0.14 -0.29
C PHE A 135 -8.60 0.46 1.08
N ALA A 136 -7.87 -0.49 1.65
CA ALA A 136 -7.19 -0.34 2.94
C ALA A 136 -5.76 -0.87 2.82
N SER A 137 -4.81 0.05 2.57
CA SER A 137 -3.42 -0.28 2.32
C SER A 137 -2.60 -0.12 3.58
N HIS A 138 -1.97 -1.21 4.03
CA HIS A 138 -1.11 -1.21 5.22
C HIS A 138 -1.84 -0.66 6.46
N VAL A 139 -2.98 -1.24 6.77
CA VAL A 139 -3.83 -0.88 7.91
C VAL A 139 -3.97 -2.07 8.87
N LEU A 140 -4.24 -3.27 8.34
CA LEU A 140 -4.62 -4.44 9.13
C LEU A 140 -3.50 -4.95 10.04
N GLU A 141 -2.23 -4.71 9.69
CA GLU A 141 -1.08 -5.03 10.53
C GLU A 141 -0.99 -4.20 11.82
N HIS A 142 -1.76 -3.12 11.92
CA HIS A 142 -1.84 -2.28 13.11
C HIS A 142 -3.05 -2.59 13.99
N ILE A 143 -3.99 -3.42 13.52
CA ILE A 143 -5.27 -3.66 14.20
C ILE A 143 -5.18 -4.92 15.06
N PRO A 144 -5.41 -4.83 16.40
CA PRO A 144 -5.31 -5.99 17.29
C PRO A 144 -6.23 -7.14 16.88
N ASP A 145 -7.52 -6.90 16.64
CA ASP A 145 -8.48 -7.89 16.15
C ASP A 145 -8.73 -7.68 14.65
N ASP A 146 -7.79 -8.14 13.84
CA ASP A 146 -7.87 -8.02 12.39
C ASP A 146 -8.94 -8.93 11.77
N GLU A 147 -9.27 -10.06 12.39
CA GLU A 147 -10.40 -10.92 11.95
C GLU A 147 -11.73 -10.16 12.03
N LYS A 148 -11.95 -9.44 13.12
CA LYS A 148 -13.13 -8.60 13.26
C LYS A 148 -13.14 -7.46 12.25
N ALA A 149 -11.99 -6.82 12.04
CA ALA A 149 -11.86 -5.78 11.01
C ALA A 149 -12.14 -6.30 9.59
N ILE A 150 -11.63 -7.48 9.23
CA ILE A 150 -11.90 -8.12 7.95
C ILE A 150 -13.40 -8.47 7.80
N SER A 151 -14.02 -8.96 8.87
CA SER A 151 -15.47 -9.23 8.91
C SER A 151 -16.30 -7.96 8.71
N GLU A 152 -15.92 -6.84 9.32
CA GLU A 152 -16.58 -5.54 9.13
C GLU A 152 -16.40 -5.00 7.70
N ILE A 153 -15.20 -5.10 7.12
CA ILE A 153 -14.97 -4.78 5.70
C ILE A 153 -15.92 -5.59 4.83
N ARG A 154 -16.01 -6.92 5.05
CA ARG A 154 -16.91 -7.79 4.29
C ARG A 154 -18.38 -7.42 4.48
N ARG A 155 -18.79 -7.09 5.70
CA ARG A 155 -20.18 -6.70 6.01
C ARG A 155 -20.63 -5.44 5.28
N VAL A 156 -19.77 -4.41 5.24
CA VAL A 156 -20.12 -3.14 4.60
C VAL A 156 -19.96 -3.16 3.07
N LEU A 157 -19.32 -4.18 2.49
CA LEU A 157 -19.28 -4.39 1.06
C LEU A 157 -20.62 -4.92 0.54
N LYS A 158 -21.03 -4.41 -0.62
CA LYS A 158 -22.15 -4.97 -1.40
C LYS A 158 -21.86 -6.42 -1.84
N PRO A 159 -22.86 -7.21 -2.22
CA PRO A 159 -22.67 -8.62 -2.62
C PRO A 159 -21.67 -8.83 -3.77
N ASN A 160 -21.51 -7.86 -4.67
CA ASN A 160 -20.53 -7.87 -5.77
C ASN A 160 -19.38 -6.90 -5.53
N GLY A 161 -19.17 -6.48 -4.29
CA GLY A 161 -18.14 -5.51 -3.93
C GLY A 161 -16.73 -6.10 -3.97
N ILE A 162 -15.76 -5.22 -4.07
CA ILE A 162 -14.34 -5.58 -4.14
C ILE A 162 -13.58 -4.86 -3.02
N ALA A 163 -12.72 -5.58 -2.29
CA ALA A 163 -11.75 -4.99 -1.38
C ALA A 163 -10.32 -5.28 -1.83
N ILE A 164 -9.44 -4.28 -1.73
CA ILE A 164 -7.99 -4.44 -1.92
C ILE A 164 -7.33 -4.13 -0.58
N LEU A 165 -6.73 -5.16 0.05
CA LEU A 165 -6.32 -5.17 1.45
C LEU A 165 -4.84 -5.58 1.63
N PRO A 166 -3.87 -4.90 1.01
CA PRO A 166 -2.47 -5.28 1.14
C PRO A 166 -1.94 -5.03 2.55
N VAL A 167 -1.17 -6.01 3.04
CA VAL A 167 -0.33 -5.92 4.23
C VAL A 167 1.13 -6.20 3.84
N PRO A 168 2.13 -5.71 4.60
CA PRO A 168 3.53 -5.98 4.29
C PRO A 168 3.87 -7.46 4.55
N ILE A 169 4.42 -8.16 3.56
CA ILE A 169 4.93 -9.52 3.79
C ILE A 169 6.37 -9.41 4.30
N VAL A 170 6.53 -9.63 5.59
CA VAL A 170 7.82 -9.44 6.31
C VAL A 170 8.30 -10.68 7.06
N ALA A 171 7.53 -11.77 7.00
CA ALA A 171 7.84 -13.06 7.59
C ALA A 171 7.50 -14.20 6.62
N GLU A 172 8.03 -15.40 6.85
CA GLU A 172 7.63 -16.61 6.12
C GLU A 172 6.22 -17.05 6.52
N ARG A 173 5.92 -16.95 7.82
CA ARG A 173 4.61 -17.17 8.41
C ARG A 173 4.27 -16.00 9.32
N THR A 174 2.98 -15.71 9.44
CA THR A 174 2.49 -14.62 10.29
C THR A 174 2.89 -14.86 11.75
N ILE A 175 3.48 -13.85 12.35
CA ILE A 175 3.89 -13.84 13.76
C ILE A 175 3.13 -12.70 14.45
N GLU A 176 2.33 -13.04 15.45
CA GLU A 176 1.69 -12.04 16.30
C GLU A 176 2.73 -11.55 17.32
N TYR A 177 2.85 -10.25 17.48
CA TYR A 177 3.75 -9.66 18.46
C TYR A 177 3.08 -9.56 19.83
N PRO A 178 3.83 -9.80 20.93
CA PRO A 178 3.30 -9.65 22.30
C PRO A 178 2.97 -8.18 22.61
N GLU A 179 3.67 -7.25 21.95
CA GLU A 179 3.51 -5.80 22.05
C GLU A 179 3.71 -5.16 20.67
N PRO A 180 3.07 -3.98 20.40
CA PRO A 180 3.31 -3.27 19.15
C PRO A 180 4.79 -2.96 18.94
N ASN A 181 5.34 -3.31 17.77
CA ASN A 181 6.76 -3.16 17.46
C ASN A 181 7.09 -1.71 17.05
N PRO A 182 7.79 -0.92 17.89
CA PRO A 182 8.08 0.49 17.57
C PRO A 182 9.01 0.66 16.37
N HIS A 183 9.83 -0.37 16.04
CA HIS A 183 10.72 -0.34 14.87
C HIS A 183 10.01 -0.66 13.55
N GLU A 184 8.78 -1.14 13.62
CA GLU A 184 7.91 -1.44 12.48
C GLU A 184 6.63 -0.59 12.51
N ALA A 185 6.76 0.69 12.83
CA ALA A 185 5.64 1.63 12.88
C ALA A 185 4.49 1.16 13.79
N TYR A 186 4.82 0.47 14.90
CA TYR A 186 3.87 -0.09 15.87
C TYR A 186 2.96 -1.19 15.28
N HIS A 187 3.45 -1.96 14.31
CA HIS A 187 2.75 -3.18 13.91
C HIS A 187 2.52 -4.09 15.11
N VAL A 188 1.35 -4.71 15.17
CA VAL A 188 0.99 -5.72 16.18
C VAL A 188 1.29 -7.14 15.69
N ARG A 189 1.70 -7.27 14.43
CA ARG A 189 2.12 -8.52 13.80
C ARG A 189 3.09 -8.31 12.66
N ALA A 190 3.87 -9.38 12.35
CA ALA A 190 4.64 -9.53 11.14
C ALA A 190 3.87 -10.45 10.17
N PRO A 191 3.14 -9.94 9.17
CA PRO A 191 2.40 -10.79 8.25
C PRO A 191 3.32 -11.65 7.39
N GLY A 192 2.97 -12.93 7.26
CA GLY A 192 3.53 -13.90 6.31
C GLY A 192 2.59 -14.14 5.15
N ILE A 193 2.97 -15.09 4.27
CA ILE A 193 2.14 -15.45 3.12
C ILE A 193 0.79 -16.09 3.54
N ASP A 194 0.76 -16.73 4.69
CA ASP A 194 -0.42 -17.33 5.31
C ASP A 194 -1.43 -16.31 5.86
N TYR A 195 -1.06 -15.03 5.93
CA TYR A 195 -1.98 -13.97 6.32
C TYR A 195 -3.21 -13.91 5.40
N PHE A 196 -3.04 -14.22 4.14
CA PHE A 196 -4.12 -14.19 3.15
C PHE A 196 -5.18 -15.28 3.36
N ASP A 197 -4.89 -16.32 4.14
CA ASP A 197 -5.87 -17.34 4.51
C ASP A 197 -7.00 -16.74 5.39
N LYS A 198 -6.72 -15.63 6.10
CA LYS A 198 -7.74 -14.85 6.82
C LYS A 198 -8.78 -14.29 5.84
N TYR A 199 -8.36 -13.76 4.69
CA TYR A 199 -9.29 -13.24 3.67
C TYR A 199 -10.13 -14.34 3.04
N GLU A 200 -9.54 -15.51 2.79
CA GLU A 200 -10.25 -16.65 2.17
C GLU A 200 -11.40 -17.20 3.03
N ARG A 201 -11.40 -16.92 4.35
CA ARG A 201 -12.51 -17.25 5.25
C ARG A 201 -13.69 -16.29 5.14
N HIS A 202 -13.49 -15.07 4.69
CA HIS A 202 -14.51 -14.02 4.67
C HIS A 202 -15.01 -13.67 3.27
N PHE A 203 -14.21 -13.89 2.23
CA PHE A 203 -14.52 -13.51 0.86
C PHE A 203 -14.73 -14.74 -0.03
N SER A 204 -15.60 -14.59 -1.02
CA SER A 204 -15.92 -15.69 -1.94
C SER A 204 -14.75 -16.07 -2.84
N ARG A 205 -13.85 -15.12 -3.13
CA ARG A 205 -12.65 -15.32 -3.95
C ARG A 205 -11.58 -14.31 -3.56
N VAL A 206 -10.33 -14.76 -3.51
CA VAL A 206 -9.15 -13.91 -3.28
C VAL A 206 -8.15 -14.11 -4.42
N GLU A 207 -7.89 -13.08 -5.20
CA GLU A 207 -6.83 -13.07 -6.19
C GLU A 207 -5.58 -12.41 -5.59
N ARG A 208 -4.40 -12.96 -5.86
CA ARG A 208 -3.12 -12.48 -5.32
C ARG A 208 -2.24 -12.03 -6.47
N PHE A 209 -1.84 -10.74 -6.49
CA PHE A 209 -0.95 -10.17 -7.51
C PHE A 209 0.40 -9.85 -6.88
N GLY A 210 1.43 -10.58 -7.29
CA GLY A 210 2.79 -10.37 -6.82
C GLY A 210 3.56 -9.31 -7.61
N SER A 211 4.73 -8.92 -7.09
CA SER A 211 5.67 -8.02 -7.79
C SER A 211 6.09 -8.54 -9.16
N ASP A 212 6.02 -9.84 -9.38
CA ASP A 212 6.33 -10.55 -10.63
C ASP A 212 5.17 -10.58 -11.63
N SER A 213 3.96 -10.20 -11.22
CA SER A 213 2.76 -10.17 -12.07
C SER A 213 2.78 -9.05 -13.12
N PHE A 214 3.75 -8.14 -13.06
CA PHE A 214 3.84 -6.97 -13.93
C PHE A 214 5.26 -6.78 -14.49
N PRO A 215 5.43 -5.98 -15.58
CA PRO A 215 6.73 -5.76 -16.19
C PRO A 215 7.80 -5.22 -15.24
N LYS A 216 9.03 -5.76 -15.32
CA LYS A 216 10.19 -5.40 -14.48
C LYS A 216 10.53 -3.91 -14.50
N LYS A 217 10.22 -3.20 -15.60
CA LYS A 217 10.46 -1.76 -15.75
C LYS A 217 9.82 -0.90 -14.65
N TYR A 218 8.79 -1.42 -13.95
CA TYR A 218 8.12 -0.67 -12.86
C TYR A 218 8.84 -0.77 -11.52
N GLN A 219 9.81 -1.65 -11.39
CA GLN A 219 10.55 -1.93 -10.13
C GLN A 219 9.59 -2.09 -8.94
N LEU A 220 9.05 -3.31 -8.78
CA LEU A 220 8.00 -3.62 -7.81
C LEU A 220 8.50 -4.51 -6.66
N PHE A 221 9.73 -5.01 -6.75
CA PHE A 221 10.33 -5.85 -5.72
C PHE A 221 10.89 -5.02 -4.58
N ILE A 222 10.86 -5.57 -3.37
CA ILE A 222 11.50 -4.99 -2.19
C ILE A 222 12.93 -5.53 -2.13
N PHE A 223 13.93 -4.66 -2.32
CA PHE A 223 15.34 -4.99 -2.18
C PHE A 223 15.85 -4.54 -0.81
N GLU A 224 15.77 -5.41 0.16
CA GLU A 224 16.14 -5.16 1.56
C GLU A 224 16.74 -6.42 2.17
N ASN A 225 17.92 -6.32 2.80
CA ASN A 225 18.48 -7.45 3.53
C ASN A 225 17.75 -7.65 4.86
N ARG A 226 16.97 -8.71 4.97
CA ARG A 226 16.20 -9.09 6.16
C ARG A 226 16.84 -10.22 6.96
N SER A 227 17.95 -10.79 6.47
CA SER A 227 18.66 -11.89 7.15
C SER A 227 19.40 -11.43 8.42
N GLN A 228 19.58 -10.11 8.59
CA GLN A 228 20.23 -9.53 9.77
C GLN A 228 19.35 -9.52 11.03
N TYR A 229 18.05 -9.77 10.89
CA TYR A 229 17.12 -9.72 12.03
C TYR A 229 17.07 -11.06 12.78
N PRO A 230 16.63 -11.02 14.05
CA PRO A 230 16.41 -9.83 14.88
C PRO A 230 17.72 -9.12 15.24
N THR A 231 17.67 -7.80 15.43
CA THR A 231 18.75 -6.99 15.97
C THR A 231 18.43 -6.58 17.42
N LYS A 232 19.41 -5.99 18.10
CA LYS A 232 19.21 -5.44 19.46
C LYS A 232 18.13 -4.35 19.47
N GLU A 233 18.13 -3.50 18.45
CA GLU A 233 17.20 -2.38 18.31
C GLU A 233 15.82 -2.83 17.78
N CYS A 234 15.76 -3.95 17.09
CA CYS A 234 14.55 -4.48 16.44
C CYS A 234 14.39 -5.97 16.78
N ALA A 235 14.24 -6.25 18.07
CA ALA A 235 14.25 -7.60 18.62
C ALA A 235 13.03 -8.45 18.22
N LEU A 236 11.93 -7.81 17.86
CA LEU A 236 10.67 -8.51 17.50
C LEU A 236 10.56 -8.83 16.00
N ARG A 237 11.39 -8.19 15.15
CA ARG A 237 11.33 -8.43 13.71
C ARG A 237 11.89 -9.81 13.37
N PRO A 238 11.14 -10.65 12.62
CA PRO A 238 11.64 -11.96 12.22
C PRO A 238 12.73 -11.84 11.15
N ALA A 239 13.62 -12.83 11.10
CA ALA A 239 14.55 -13.01 10.00
C ALA A 239 13.81 -13.47 8.73
N MET A 240 14.30 -13.03 7.57
CA MET A 240 13.90 -13.55 6.26
C MET A 240 15.14 -13.70 5.38
N PRO A 241 15.33 -14.83 4.65
CA PRO A 241 16.51 -15.04 3.82
C PRO A 241 16.52 -14.10 2.60
N GLY A 242 17.72 -13.77 2.13
CA GLY A 242 17.94 -13.02 0.89
C GLY A 242 17.73 -11.51 1.00
N GLU A 243 17.84 -10.86 -0.16
CA GLU A 243 17.74 -9.40 -0.29
C GLU A 243 16.64 -8.95 -1.25
N LYS A 244 15.99 -9.87 -1.96
CA LYS A 244 14.95 -9.57 -2.94
C LYS A 244 13.65 -10.26 -2.52
N HIS A 245 12.67 -9.47 -2.18
CA HIS A 245 11.38 -9.97 -1.70
C HIS A 245 10.25 -9.58 -2.65
N ILE A 246 9.28 -10.47 -2.78
CA ILE A 246 8.01 -10.23 -3.48
C ILE A 246 7.08 -9.51 -2.51
N ASP A 247 6.44 -8.47 -2.97
CA ASP A 247 5.26 -7.90 -2.33
C ASP A 247 4.00 -8.44 -3.03
N ILE A 248 2.89 -8.55 -2.29
CA ILE A 248 1.66 -9.16 -2.80
C ILE A 248 0.48 -8.25 -2.45
N VAL A 249 -0.36 -8.00 -3.45
CA VAL A 249 -1.62 -7.27 -3.29
C VAL A 249 -2.78 -8.24 -3.47
N PRO A 250 -3.54 -8.53 -2.39
CA PRO A 250 -4.75 -9.32 -2.46
C PRO A 250 -5.92 -8.47 -2.99
N VAL A 251 -6.72 -9.07 -3.84
CA VAL A 251 -8.00 -8.56 -4.32
C VAL A 251 -9.09 -9.52 -3.86
N CYS A 252 -9.94 -9.05 -2.97
CA CYS A 252 -10.96 -9.82 -2.29
C CYS A 252 -12.34 -9.50 -2.88
N TYR A 253 -13.05 -10.50 -3.33
CA TYR A 253 -14.41 -10.39 -3.91
C TYR A 253 -15.43 -10.85 -2.88
N ALA A 254 -16.48 -10.04 -2.66
CA ALA A 254 -17.49 -10.23 -1.62
C ALA A 254 -18.38 -11.48 -1.80
#